data_2866d54cad3e88410046df165e9915c4
#
_entry.id   2866d54cad3e88410046df165e9915c4
#
_cell.length_a   1.000
_cell.length_b   1.000
_cell.length_c   1.000
_cell.angle_alpha   90.00
_cell.angle_beta   90.00
_cell.angle_gamma   90.00
#
_symmetry.space_group_name_H-M   'P 1'
#
loop_
_entity.id
_entity.type
_entity.pdbx_description
1 polymer ?
#
loop_
_entity_poly.entity_id
_entity_poly.type
_entity_poly.pdbx_seq_one_letter_code
_entity_poly.pdbx_strand_id
1 'polypeptide(L)'
;MYTSQASLAATSNNLSNVSTTGASRTRVAAAEQTVVTGQTSTGTGVNVQSITRARDQLLDSTYRTQNSDANYWAVKSGNLEYMQEILSEFESDDGTVDTGLQQTIEDFFNSWEELSKDPSSQSNRQAVTEAASSLLSALSTIDSQLQQLQVDALAGVEDGVDSLNSMAGQVAELNRQISVAEAGGGEASYLRDQRDNLLDQMSALAGISTVESNGVLQVTLGGVTLVNGTTAHALTVQGDGSTEHPLSIKWDNSFDCTSSITSGSIKAYLEDADQTGYSVIDTSTDYNFTTTAASSISNLRQGLNDLITSIAAEINALHTSGTDLNGDQGLDFFTVIDTSKSLSITNIQVNPELDDPDKLVTSASGSSGDNSIAQAISDLSTKQLYQFDGLSLDITNFYAALTSWIGTAGDNAASCYSTQAALVTQVDTQRQAISGISTDEEMSNLIMYQNAYAASARVLSTIDGLIAGLIEDLG
;
A
#
# COMPACT_ATOMS: atom_id res chain seq x y z
N MET A 1 53.93 -7.53 -0.93
CA MET A 1 53.45 -8.91 -1.12
C MET A 1 52.14 -9.17 -0.35
N TYR A 2 52.11 -8.99 0.96
CA TYR A 2 50.86 -9.22 1.75
C TYR A 2 49.69 -8.32 1.31
N THR A 3 49.95 -7.05 1.03
CA THR A 3 48.93 -6.12 0.53
C THR A 3 48.37 -6.55 -0.84
N SER A 4 49.25 -7.00 -1.76
CA SER A 4 48.80 -7.48 -3.07
C SER A 4 47.98 -8.79 -2.94
N GLN A 5 48.31 -9.63 -1.98
CA GLN A 5 47.56 -10.87 -1.68
C GLN A 5 46.18 -10.53 -1.11
N ALA A 6 46.09 -9.58 -0.17
CA ALA A 6 44.81 -9.13 0.38
C ALA A 6 43.94 -8.49 -0.69
N SER A 7 44.52 -7.66 -1.57
CA SER A 7 43.82 -7.06 -2.71
C SER A 7 43.30 -8.13 -3.72
N LEU A 8 44.11 -9.15 -4.00
CA LEU A 8 43.69 -10.28 -4.82
C LEU A 8 42.50 -11.03 -4.21
N ALA A 9 42.56 -11.29 -2.91
CA ALA A 9 41.48 -11.96 -2.21
C ALA A 9 40.18 -11.12 -2.24
N ALA A 10 40.28 -9.81 -1.99
CA ALA A 10 39.12 -8.90 -2.04
C ALA A 10 38.51 -8.85 -3.46
N THR A 11 39.37 -8.68 -4.50
CA THR A 11 38.92 -8.65 -5.89
C THR A 11 38.28 -9.98 -6.34
N SER A 12 38.85 -11.11 -5.94
CA SER A 12 38.29 -12.44 -6.22
C SER A 12 36.93 -12.63 -5.51
N ASN A 13 36.78 -12.14 -4.29
CA ASN A 13 35.52 -12.14 -3.57
C ASN A 13 34.47 -11.26 -4.25
N ASN A 14 34.82 -10.04 -4.64
CA ASN A 14 33.95 -9.14 -5.41
C ASN A 14 33.47 -9.85 -6.69
N LEU A 15 34.38 -10.42 -7.47
CA LEU A 15 34.03 -11.10 -8.72
C LEU A 15 33.10 -12.30 -8.51
N SER A 16 33.31 -13.04 -7.42
CA SER A 16 32.42 -14.18 -7.08
C SER A 16 31.01 -13.74 -6.68
N ASN A 17 30.86 -12.53 -6.15
CA ASN A 17 29.60 -11.98 -5.65
C ASN A 17 28.92 -10.97 -6.61
N VAL A 18 29.42 -10.81 -7.83
CA VAL A 18 28.90 -9.83 -8.81
C VAL A 18 27.40 -10.02 -9.10
N SER A 19 26.90 -11.26 -9.06
CA SER A 19 25.49 -11.58 -9.27
C SER A 19 24.69 -11.78 -7.98
N THR A 20 25.32 -11.56 -6.81
CA THR A 20 24.64 -11.71 -5.52
C THR A 20 23.91 -10.41 -5.17
N THR A 21 22.57 -10.49 -5.02
CA THR A 21 21.75 -9.34 -4.66
C THR A 21 22.21 -8.75 -3.33
N GLY A 22 22.38 -7.43 -3.28
CA GLY A 22 22.79 -6.71 -2.07
C GLY A 22 24.29 -6.74 -1.76
N ALA A 23 25.10 -7.51 -2.53
CA ALA A 23 26.54 -7.54 -2.36
C ALA A 23 27.16 -6.17 -2.67
N SER A 24 28.06 -5.72 -1.82
CA SER A 24 28.79 -4.48 -1.99
C SER A 24 30.26 -4.74 -2.30
N ARG A 25 30.85 -3.86 -3.11
CA ARG A 25 32.25 -3.89 -3.45
C ARG A 25 33.11 -3.71 -2.20
N THR A 26 34.04 -4.63 -1.96
CA THR A 26 35.04 -4.50 -0.90
C THR A 26 36.33 -3.91 -1.44
N ARG A 27 36.97 -3.05 -0.66
CA ARG A 27 38.24 -2.38 -0.99
C ARG A 27 39.25 -2.58 0.14
N VAL A 28 40.52 -2.76 -0.26
CA VAL A 28 41.63 -2.82 0.67
C VAL A 28 42.18 -1.41 0.87
N ALA A 29 42.09 -0.89 2.09
CA ALA A 29 42.76 0.33 2.46
C ALA A 29 44.20 -0.01 2.89
N ALA A 30 45.18 0.57 2.18
CA ALA A 30 46.58 0.35 2.44
C ALA A 30 47.26 1.66 2.82
N ALA A 31 48.08 1.64 3.85
CA ALA A 31 48.86 2.80 4.28
C ALA A 31 50.36 2.54 4.18
N GLU A 32 51.10 3.58 3.83
CA GLU A 32 52.54 3.55 3.80
C GLU A 32 53.10 3.38 5.23
N GLN A 33 54.05 2.48 5.36
CA GLN A 33 54.75 2.25 6.61
C GLN A 33 56.12 2.91 6.53
N THR A 34 56.38 3.83 7.45
CA THR A 34 57.64 4.54 7.54
C THR A 34 58.32 4.28 8.89
N VAL A 35 59.62 4.10 8.87
CA VAL A 35 60.44 4.06 10.09
C VAL A 35 61.27 5.34 10.16
N VAL A 36 61.17 6.04 11.27
CA VAL A 36 61.95 7.24 11.52
C VAL A 36 63.21 6.83 12.30
N THR A 37 64.38 6.97 11.68
CA THR A 37 65.69 6.72 12.33
C THR A 37 66.44 8.02 12.35
N GLY A 38 66.42 8.68 13.51
CA GLY A 38 67.03 10.01 13.67
C GLY A 38 66.23 11.10 12.94
N GLN A 39 66.90 11.85 12.02
CA GLN A 39 66.27 12.91 11.21
C GLN A 39 65.76 12.44 9.83
N THR A 40 65.92 11.16 9.51
CA THR A 40 65.52 10.60 8.24
C THR A 40 64.32 9.66 8.40
N SER A 41 63.28 9.87 7.55
CA SER A 41 62.15 8.95 7.45
C SER A 41 62.39 8.07 6.21
N THR A 42 62.41 6.75 6.43
CA THR A 42 62.57 5.77 5.34
C THR A 42 61.29 4.94 5.23
N GLY A 43 60.69 4.87 4.03
CA GLY A 43 59.57 4.00 3.74
C GLY A 43 59.99 2.53 3.87
N THR A 44 59.24 1.77 4.67
CA THR A 44 59.50 0.32 4.90
C THR A 44 58.49 -0.56 4.18
N GLY A 45 57.62 0.06 3.31
CA GLY A 45 56.62 -0.65 2.53
C GLY A 45 55.20 -0.19 2.81
N VAL A 46 54.25 -1.04 2.48
CA VAL A 46 52.79 -0.78 2.58
C VAL A 46 52.17 -1.86 3.46
N ASN A 47 51.36 -1.45 4.42
CA ASN A 47 50.59 -2.36 5.27
C ASN A 47 49.06 -2.24 4.94
N VAL A 48 48.35 -3.35 5.05
CA VAL A 48 46.89 -3.37 5.01
C VAL A 48 46.37 -2.75 6.30
N GLN A 49 45.64 -1.66 6.17
CA GLN A 49 45.04 -0.98 7.31
C GLN A 49 43.65 -1.57 7.62
N SER A 50 42.83 -1.75 6.59
CA SER A 50 41.50 -2.37 6.70
C SER A 50 41.05 -2.90 5.35
N ILE A 51 40.06 -3.79 5.38
CA ILE A 51 39.24 -4.17 4.23
C ILE A 51 37.82 -3.69 4.55
N THR A 52 37.31 -2.79 3.75
CA THR A 52 36.02 -2.12 4.01
C THR A 52 35.11 -2.18 2.81
N ARG A 53 33.81 -2.09 3.04
CA ARG A 53 32.81 -2.00 2.00
C ARG A 53 32.77 -0.59 1.40
N ALA A 54 32.52 -0.51 0.11
CA ALA A 54 32.24 0.75 -0.57
C ALA A 54 30.74 1.06 -0.47
N ARG A 55 30.34 1.79 0.56
CA ARG A 55 28.94 2.17 0.82
C ARG A 55 28.84 3.63 1.22
N ASP A 56 27.69 4.25 0.90
CA ASP A 56 27.34 5.59 1.33
C ASP A 56 26.04 5.52 2.13
N GLN A 57 26.16 5.77 3.44
CA GLN A 57 25.03 5.68 4.38
C GLN A 57 23.94 6.71 4.09
N LEU A 58 24.29 7.87 3.52
CA LEU A 58 23.29 8.87 3.15
C LEU A 58 22.43 8.39 1.98
N LEU A 59 23.06 7.80 0.96
CA LEU A 59 22.33 7.21 -0.17
C LEU A 59 21.50 6.00 0.26
N ASP A 60 22.01 5.16 1.18
CA ASP A 60 21.24 4.04 1.73
C ASP A 60 20.00 4.53 2.49
N SER A 61 20.14 5.57 3.32
CA SER A 61 19.02 6.19 4.04
C SER A 61 18.02 6.83 3.09
N THR A 62 18.50 7.55 2.06
CA THR A 62 17.66 8.18 1.04
C THR A 62 16.88 7.12 0.25
N TYR A 63 17.55 6.04 -0.15
CA TYR A 63 16.91 4.91 -0.83
C TYR A 63 15.75 4.34 0.01
N ARG A 64 15.99 4.06 1.29
CA ARG A 64 14.97 3.48 2.18
C ARG A 64 13.78 4.41 2.35
N THR A 65 14.00 5.72 2.44
CA THR A 65 12.90 6.70 2.48
C THR A 65 12.08 6.67 1.20
N GLN A 66 12.74 6.79 0.03
CA GLN A 66 12.03 6.77 -1.24
C GLN A 66 11.34 5.43 -1.52
N ASN A 67 11.97 4.31 -1.12
CA ASN A 67 11.40 2.98 -1.26
C ASN A 67 10.13 2.81 -0.40
N SER A 68 10.12 3.35 0.81
CA SER A 68 8.94 3.36 1.67
C SER A 68 7.78 4.14 1.04
N ASP A 69 8.06 5.35 0.54
CA ASP A 69 7.04 6.19 -0.10
C ASP A 69 6.53 5.56 -1.41
N ALA A 70 7.42 4.93 -2.19
CA ALA A 70 7.03 4.24 -3.42
C ALA A 70 6.09 3.05 -3.13
N ASN A 71 6.37 2.26 -2.09
CA ASN A 71 5.53 1.12 -1.73
C ASN A 71 4.19 1.55 -1.11
N TYR A 72 4.12 2.67 -0.40
CA TYR A 72 2.85 3.27 0.02
C TYR A 72 1.97 3.59 -1.19
N TRP A 73 2.50 4.32 -2.17
CA TRP A 73 1.75 4.71 -3.37
C TRP A 73 1.46 3.53 -4.30
N ALA A 74 2.31 2.49 -4.31
CA ALA A 74 2.04 1.27 -5.08
C ALA A 74 0.76 0.58 -4.61
N VAL A 75 0.59 0.40 -3.29
CA VAL A 75 -0.62 -0.19 -2.72
C VAL A 75 -1.84 0.71 -2.96
N LYS A 76 -1.71 2.03 -2.68
CA LYS A 76 -2.80 2.98 -2.90
C LYS A 76 -3.25 3.01 -4.36
N SER A 77 -2.31 3.05 -5.31
CA SER A 77 -2.62 3.02 -6.74
C SER A 77 -3.34 1.74 -7.15
N GLY A 78 -2.85 0.58 -6.69
CA GLY A 78 -3.46 -0.70 -7.02
C GLY A 78 -4.87 -0.86 -6.43
N ASN A 79 -5.09 -0.44 -5.19
CA ASN A 79 -6.42 -0.52 -4.57
C ASN A 79 -7.42 0.44 -5.22
N LEU A 80 -6.99 1.67 -5.57
CA LEU A 80 -7.83 2.62 -6.28
C LEU A 80 -8.15 2.18 -7.72
N GLU A 81 -7.20 1.56 -8.42
CA GLU A 81 -7.41 0.94 -9.72
C GLU A 81 -8.47 -0.18 -9.63
N TYR A 82 -8.35 -1.05 -8.63
CA TYR A 82 -9.34 -2.09 -8.40
C TYR A 82 -10.72 -1.53 -8.02
N MET A 83 -10.79 -0.44 -7.24
CA MET A 83 -12.04 0.26 -6.96
C MET A 83 -12.67 0.84 -8.24
N GLN A 84 -11.86 1.36 -9.17
CA GLN A 84 -12.34 1.79 -10.48
C GLN A 84 -12.89 0.62 -11.29
N GLU A 85 -12.23 -0.55 -11.26
CA GLU A 85 -12.73 -1.76 -11.92
C GLU A 85 -14.08 -2.23 -11.34
N ILE A 86 -14.24 -2.16 -10.00
CA ILE A 86 -15.52 -2.48 -9.34
C ILE A 86 -16.63 -1.53 -9.79
N LEU A 87 -16.33 -0.24 -9.94
CA LEU A 87 -17.27 0.78 -10.38
C LEU A 87 -17.38 0.88 -11.90
N SER A 88 -16.38 0.35 -12.63
CA SER A 88 -16.36 0.48 -14.07
C SER A 88 -17.61 -0.20 -14.62
N GLU A 89 -18.41 0.63 -15.15
CA GLU A 89 -19.50 0.27 -16.01
C GLU A 89 -18.85 -0.45 -17.18
N PHE A 90 -19.22 -1.71 -17.37
CA PHE A 90 -18.66 -2.53 -18.44
C PHE A 90 -18.95 -1.83 -19.76
N GLU A 91 -17.92 -1.15 -20.31
CA GLU A 91 -17.96 -0.75 -21.71
C GLU A 91 -18.06 -2.02 -22.54
N SER A 92 -19.18 -2.19 -23.21
CA SER A 92 -19.31 -3.20 -24.26
C SER A 92 -18.28 -2.89 -25.36
N ASP A 93 -17.81 -3.94 -26.05
CA ASP A 93 -16.83 -3.85 -27.17
C ASP A 93 -17.24 -2.85 -28.28
N ASP A 94 -18.49 -2.40 -28.28
CA ASP A 94 -19.04 -1.40 -29.24
C ASP A 94 -19.11 0.03 -28.68
N GLY A 95 -18.59 0.27 -27.46
CA GLY A 95 -18.57 1.59 -26.82
C GLY A 95 -19.90 2.02 -26.20
N THR A 96 -20.85 1.10 -26.03
CA THR A 96 -22.08 1.34 -25.27
C THR A 96 -21.92 0.84 -23.84
N VAL A 97 -22.25 1.70 -22.84
CA VAL A 97 -22.28 1.35 -21.42
C VAL A 97 -23.61 0.64 -21.15
N ASP A 98 -23.64 -0.68 -21.20
CA ASP A 98 -24.90 -1.42 -21.23
C ASP A 98 -25.28 -2.11 -19.89
N THR A 99 -24.42 -2.08 -18.87
CA THR A 99 -24.63 -2.87 -17.64
C THR A 99 -24.11 -2.25 -16.35
N GLY A 100 -23.78 -0.96 -16.30
CA GLY A 100 -23.26 -0.29 -15.12
C GLY A 100 -24.34 0.06 -14.08
N LEU A 101 -23.91 0.45 -12.89
CA LEU A 101 -24.81 0.91 -11.84
C LEU A 101 -25.58 2.17 -12.27
N GLN A 102 -24.96 3.07 -13.06
CA GLN A 102 -25.64 4.24 -13.60
C GLN A 102 -26.85 3.83 -14.44
N GLN A 103 -26.67 2.89 -15.38
CA GLN A 103 -27.77 2.40 -16.22
C GLN A 103 -28.87 1.75 -15.37
N THR A 104 -28.48 0.98 -14.34
CA THR A 104 -29.45 0.33 -13.44
C THR A 104 -30.26 1.35 -12.65
N ILE A 105 -29.67 2.48 -12.25
CA ILE A 105 -30.37 3.61 -11.62
C ILE A 105 -31.33 4.24 -12.63
N GLU A 106 -30.88 4.50 -13.85
CA GLU A 106 -31.72 5.08 -14.92
C GLU A 106 -32.89 4.15 -15.27
N ASP A 107 -32.67 2.85 -15.43
CA ASP A 107 -33.70 1.86 -15.70
C ASP A 107 -34.75 1.80 -14.60
N PHE A 108 -34.33 1.93 -13.34
CA PHE A 108 -35.26 1.99 -12.21
C PHE A 108 -36.19 3.20 -12.30
N PHE A 109 -35.69 4.39 -12.55
CA PHE A 109 -36.55 5.59 -12.69
C PHE A 109 -37.34 5.60 -13.98
N ASN A 110 -36.81 5.07 -15.07
CA ASN A 110 -37.54 4.88 -16.32
C ASN A 110 -38.73 3.91 -16.16
N SER A 111 -38.57 2.87 -15.32
CA SER A 111 -39.70 1.96 -15.02
C SER A 111 -40.86 2.69 -14.32
N TRP A 112 -40.56 3.63 -13.42
CA TRP A 112 -41.56 4.50 -12.81
C TRP A 112 -42.20 5.47 -13.82
N GLU A 113 -41.40 6.03 -14.75
CA GLU A 113 -41.89 6.87 -15.82
C GLU A 113 -42.88 6.10 -16.74
N GLU A 114 -42.52 4.89 -17.16
CA GLU A 114 -43.39 4.03 -17.95
C GLU A 114 -44.69 3.64 -17.20
N LEU A 115 -44.57 3.36 -15.89
CA LEU A 115 -45.73 3.13 -15.04
C LEU A 115 -46.62 4.38 -14.94
N SER A 116 -46.04 5.59 -14.90
CA SER A 116 -46.82 6.82 -14.84
C SER A 116 -47.64 7.06 -16.10
N LYS A 117 -47.20 6.55 -17.26
CA LYS A 117 -47.94 6.62 -18.55
C LYS A 117 -49.14 5.69 -18.58
N ASP A 118 -49.06 4.51 -17.94
CA ASP A 118 -50.17 3.57 -17.79
C ASP A 118 -50.20 2.98 -16.37
N PRO A 119 -50.79 3.70 -15.41
CA PRO A 119 -50.81 3.28 -13.99
C PRO A 119 -51.62 2.01 -13.74
N SER A 120 -52.49 1.64 -14.70
CA SER A 120 -53.32 0.44 -14.58
C SER A 120 -52.64 -0.85 -15.08
N SER A 121 -51.48 -0.73 -15.72
CA SER A 121 -50.75 -1.87 -16.26
C SER A 121 -50.06 -2.69 -15.15
N GLN A 122 -50.55 -3.91 -14.93
CA GLN A 122 -49.90 -4.84 -13.98
C GLN A 122 -48.46 -5.21 -14.42
N SER A 123 -48.23 -5.27 -15.74
CA SER A 123 -46.89 -5.53 -16.28
C SER A 123 -45.89 -4.41 -15.91
N ASN A 124 -46.30 -3.12 -16.00
CA ASN A 124 -45.45 -1.99 -15.62
C ASN A 124 -45.21 -1.95 -14.10
N ARG A 125 -46.20 -2.32 -13.30
CA ARG A 125 -46.06 -2.42 -11.83
C ARG A 125 -45.03 -3.49 -11.47
N GLN A 126 -45.09 -4.67 -12.11
CA GLN A 126 -44.10 -5.71 -11.90
C GLN A 126 -42.70 -5.29 -12.40
N ALA A 127 -42.60 -4.58 -13.51
CA ALA A 127 -41.34 -4.08 -14.03
C ALA A 127 -40.63 -3.13 -13.04
N VAL A 128 -41.39 -2.31 -12.30
CA VAL A 128 -40.82 -1.45 -11.24
C VAL A 128 -40.17 -2.25 -10.09
N THR A 129 -40.87 -3.29 -9.61
CA THR A 129 -40.31 -4.13 -8.51
C THR A 129 -39.11 -4.95 -8.98
N GLU A 130 -39.10 -5.40 -10.24
CA GLU A 130 -37.94 -6.09 -10.85
C GLU A 130 -36.75 -5.14 -11.04
N ALA A 131 -36.97 -3.93 -11.54
CA ALA A 131 -35.90 -2.91 -11.68
C ALA A 131 -35.32 -2.50 -10.34
N ALA A 132 -36.19 -2.34 -9.31
CA ALA A 132 -35.73 -2.07 -7.93
C ALA A 132 -34.86 -3.21 -7.39
N SER A 133 -35.26 -4.46 -7.60
CA SER A 133 -34.51 -5.64 -7.17
C SER A 133 -33.16 -5.74 -7.88
N SER A 134 -33.11 -5.38 -9.17
CA SER A 134 -31.86 -5.33 -9.95
C SER A 134 -30.92 -4.26 -9.40
N LEU A 135 -31.42 -3.06 -9.08
CA LEU A 135 -30.66 -1.97 -8.48
C LEU A 135 -30.06 -2.39 -7.13
N LEU A 136 -30.86 -3.00 -6.26
CA LEU A 136 -30.36 -3.48 -4.95
C LEU A 136 -29.31 -4.58 -5.11
N SER A 137 -29.48 -5.47 -6.07
CA SER A 137 -28.52 -6.54 -6.37
C SER A 137 -27.19 -6.00 -6.87
N ALA A 138 -27.21 -5.01 -7.76
CA ALA A 138 -26.00 -4.35 -8.26
C ALA A 138 -25.24 -3.64 -7.14
N LEU A 139 -25.94 -2.84 -6.33
CA LEU A 139 -25.34 -2.13 -5.18
C LEU A 139 -24.77 -3.10 -4.14
N SER A 140 -25.51 -4.17 -3.81
CA SER A 140 -25.01 -5.18 -2.85
C SER A 140 -23.77 -5.91 -3.38
N THR A 141 -23.67 -6.14 -4.67
CA THR A 141 -22.48 -6.76 -5.29
C THR A 141 -21.28 -5.83 -5.18
N ILE A 142 -21.44 -4.56 -5.52
CA ILE A 142 -20.37 -3.54 -5.40
C ILE A 142 -19.92 -3.41 -3.95
N ASP A 143 -20.86 -3.25 -3.00
CA ASP A 143 -20.48 -3.11 -1.58
C ASP A 143 -19.76 -4.35 -1.04
N SER A 144 -20.19 -5.55 -1.47
CA SER A 144 -19.53 -6.81 -1.06
C SER A 144 -18.10 -6.90 -1.58
N GLN A 145 -17.82 -6.44 -2.80
CA GLN A 145 -16.46 -6.39 -3.36
C GLN A 145 -15.59 -5.35 -2.64
N LEU A 146 -16.14 -4.17 -2.34
CA LEU A 146 -15.45 -3.15 -1.56
C LEU A 146 -15.16 -3.62 -0.13
N GLN A 147 -16.10 -4.34 0.49
CA GLN A 147 -15.89 -4.94 1.80
C GLN A 147 -14.78 -6.00 1.77
N GLN A 148 -14.74 -6.83 0.71
CA GLN A 148 -13.66 -7.81 0.54
C GLN A 148 -12.31 -7.11 0.40
N LEU A 149 -12.22 -6.01 -0.34
CA LEU A 149 -10.99 -5.23 -0.46
C LEU A 149 -10.51 -4.68 0.90
N GLN A 150 -11.42 -4.30 1.81
CA GLN A 150 -11.07 -3.91 3.18
C GLN A 150 -10.55 -5.09 4.01
N VAL A 151 -11.14 -6.27 3.84
CA VAL A 151 -10.66 -7.52 4.49
C VAL A 151 -9.26 -7.88 3.98
N ASP A 152 -9.03 -7.77 2.69
CA ASP A 152 -7.73 -8.03 2.08
C ASP A 152 -6.68 -7.01 2.55
N ALA A 153 -7.07 -5.75 2.72
CA ALA A 153 -6.20 -4.73 3.31
C ALA A 153 -5.85 -5.04 4.77
N LEU A 154 -6.79 -5.53 5.57
CA LEU A 154 -6.52 -5.98 6.94
C LEU A 154 -5.50 -7.13 6.97
N ALA A 155 -5.69 -8.13 6.11
CA ALA A 155 -4.72 -9.22 5.96
C ALA A 155 -3.34 -8.69 5.54
N GLY A 156 -3.30 -7.69 4.65
CA GLY A 156 -2.07 -7.01 4.26
C GLY A 156 -1.35 -6.30 5.40
N VAL A 157 -2.08 -5.75 6.38
CA VAL A 157 -1.50 -5.20 7.61
C VAL A 157 -0.89 -6.31 8.47
N GLU A 158 -1.62 -7.41 8.68
CA GLU A 158 -1.16 -8.54 9.50
C GLU A 158 0.09 -9.18 8.91
N ASP A 159 0.06 -9.54 7.64
CA ASP A 159 1.19 -10.13 6.91
C ASP A 159 2.41 -9.19 6.87
N GLY A 160 2.17 -7.89 6.68
CA GLY A 160 3.21 -6.87 6.70
C GLY A 160 3.89 -6.75 8.05
N VAL A 161 3.12 -6.72 9.14
CA VAL A 161 3.64 -6.67 10.52
C VAL A 161 4.40 -7.94 10.88
N ASP A 162 3.91 -9.11 10.52
CA ASP A 162 4.58 -10.38 10.76
C ASP A 162 5.91 -10.46 10.00
N SER A 163 5.93 -10.02 8.74
CA SER A 163 7.14 -9.92 7.93
C SER A 163 8.15 -8.94 8.55
N LEU A 164 7.68 -7.79 9.02
CA LEU A 164 8.52 -6.79 9.67
C LEU A 164 9.14 -7.34 10.97
N ASN A 165 8.36 -8.04 11.80
CA ASN A 165 8.82 -8.71 13.02
C ASN A 165 9.88 -9.77 12.72
N SER A 166 9.63 -10.61 11.71
CA SER A 166 10.57 -11.65 11.27
C SER A 166 11.90 -11.05 10.83
N MET A 167 11.87 -9.99 10.00
CA MET A 167 13.09 -9.30 9.55
C MET A 167 13.78 -8.58 10.68
N ALA A 168 13.06 -7.96 11.62
CA ALA A 168 13.64 -7.34 12.82
C ALA A 168 14.41 -8.37 13.66
N GLY A 169 13.88 -9.57 13.84
CA GLY A 169 14.57 -10.69 14.50
C GLY A 169 15.84 -11.11 13.77
N GLN A 170 15.80 -11.20 12.44
CA GLN A 170 16.97 -11.53 11.62
C GLN A 170 18.05 -10.43 11.70
N VAL A 171 17.66 -9.16 11.68
CA VAL A 171 18.59 -8.03 11.86
C VAL A 171 19.27 -8.08 13.23
N ALA A 172 18.55 -8.39 14.31
CA ALA A 172 19.10 -8.54 15.64
C ALA A 172 20.12 -9.69 15.71
N GLU A 173 19.82 -10.82 15.06
CA GLU A 173 20.76 -11.97 14.99
C GLU A 173 22.00 -11.63 14.15
N LEU A 174 21.84 -10.94 13.01
CA LEU A 174 22.98 -10.47 12.22
C LEU A 174 23.85 -9.46 13.00
N ASN A 175 23.26 -8.57 13.76
CA ASN A 175 24.00 -7.68 14.65
C ASN A 175 24.87 -8.46 15.65
N ARG A 176 24.33 -9.56 16.22
CA ARG A 176 25.10 -10.43 17.12
C ARG A 176 26.26 -11.11 16.39
N GLN A 177 26.02 -11.66 15.20
CA GLN A 177 27.03 -12.32 14.38
C GLN A 177 28.14 -11.33 13.95
N ILE A 178 27.77 -10.12 13.51
CA ILE A 178 28.69 -9.05 13.14
C ILE A 178 29.56 -8.68 14.34
N SER A 179 28.97 -8.48 15.51
CA SER A 179 29.72 -8.15 16.72
C SER A 179 30.75 -9.23 17.09
N VAL A 180 30.42 -10.51 16.94
CA VAL A 180 31.34 -11.61 17.20
C VAL A 180 32.45 -11.67 16.12
N ALA A 181 32.07 -11.53 14.84
CA ALA A 181 33.04 -11.60 13.75
C ALA A 181 34.05 -10.44 13.77
N GLU A 182 33.60 -9.24 14.15
CA GLU A 182 34.41 -8.02 14.19
C GLU A 182 35.22 -7.85 15.49
N ALA A 183 34.95 -8.64 16.52
CA ALA A 183 35.74 -8.62 17.76
C ALA A 183 37.23 -8.92 17.53
N GLY A 184 37.59 -9.57 16.42
CA GLY A 184 38.95 -9.84 16.00
C GLY A 184 39.63 -8.73 15.19
N GLY A 185 38.92 -7.60 14.89
CA GLY A 185 39.50 -6.44 14.22
C GLY A 185 39.40 -6.45 12.68
N GLY A 186 38.32 -6.96 12.11
CA GLY A 186 38.00 -6.88 10.67
C GLY A 186 36.56 -6.52 10.48
N GLU A 187 36.18 -6.05 9.28
CA GLU A 187 34.79 -5.80 8.92
C GLU A 187 34.14 -7.09 8.37
N ALA A 188 32.97 -7.46 8.92
CA ALA A 188 32.19 -8.62 8.49
C ALA A 188 31.30 -8.24 7.27
N SER A 189 31.94 -7.92 6.13
CA SER A 189 31.31 -7.32 4.95
C SER A 189 30.08 -8.10 4.47
N TYR A 190 30.16 -9.44 4.38
CA TYR A 190 29.04 -10.28 3.94
C TYR A 190 27.83 -10.22 4.88
N LEU A 191 28.06 -10.28 6.20
CA LEU A 191 26.97 -10.19 7.18
C LEU A 191 26.32 -8.81 7.20
N ARG A 192 27.13 -7.76 7.00
CA ARG A 192 26.64 -6.40 6.87
C ARG A 192 25.83 -6.20 5.60
N ASP A 193 26.22 -6.82 4.47
CA ASP A 193 25.45 -6.77 3.23
C ASP A 193 24.09 -7.49 3.37
N GLN A 194 24.06 -8.64 4.03
CA GLN A 194 22.81 -9.33 4.35
C GLN A 194 21.89 -8.46 5.23
N ARG A 195 22.46 -7.80 6.26
CA ARG A 195 21.71 -6.91 7.13
C ARG A 195 21.14 -5.71 6.37
N ASP A 196 21.93 -5.07 5.52
CA ASP A 196 21.50 -3.94 4.70
C ASP A 196 20.39 -4.33 3.72
N ASN A 197 20.45 -5.52 3.12
CA ASN A 197 19.39 -6.04 2.26
C ASN A 197 18.08 -6.25 3.04
N LEU A 198 18.12 -6.76 4.27
CA LEU A 198 16.94 -6.86 5.12
C LEU A 198 16.37 -5.47 5.48
N LEU A 199 17.23 -4.49 5.75
CA LEU A 199 16.78 -3.11 6.02
C LEU A 199 16.10 -2.48 4.79
N ASP A 200 16.61 -2.76 3.59
CA ASP A 200 15.99 -2.30 2.35
C ASP A 200 14.61 -2.95 2.15
N GLN A 201 14.44 -4.24 2.46
CA GLN A 201 13.15 -4.92 2.45
C GLN A 201 12.19 -4.39 3.53
N MET A 202 12.68 -4.17 4.75
CA MET A 202 11.89 -3.57 5.83
C MET A 202 11.39 -2.17 5.45
N SER A 203 12.19 -1.40 4.71
CA SER A 203 11.79 -0.07 4.25
C SER A 203 10.63 -0.06 3.25
N ALA A 204 10.42 -1.15 2.51
CA ALA A 204 9.24 -1.29 1.65
C ALA A 204 7.94 -1.45 2.47
N LEU A 205 8.05 -2.13 3.62
CA LEU A 205 6.90 -2.37 4.51
C LEU A 205 6.55 -1.14 5.35
N ALA A 206 7.56 -0.43 5.87
CA ALA A 206 7.35 0.71 6.76
C ALA A 206 8.51 1.72 6.71
N GLY A 207 8.23 2.97 7.02
CA GLY A 207 9.22 4.05 7.09
C GLY A 207 10.19 3.89 8.27
N ILE A 208 11.22 3.07 8.09
CA ILE A 208 12.24 2.83 9.10
C ILE A 208 13.37 3.85 9.07
N SER A 209 13.94 4.11 10.23
CA SER A 209 15.20 4.87 10.39
C SER A 209 16.25 4.00 11.07
N THR A 210 17.50 4.14 10.64
CA THR A 210 18.60 3.34 11.16
C THR A 210 19.72 4.22 11.71
N VAL A 211 20.26 3.86 12.87
CA VAL A 211 21.43 4.52 13.48
C VAL A 211 22.43 3.45 13.89
N GLU A 212 23.66 3.56 13.44
CA GLU A 212 24.74 2.68 13.85
C GLU A 212 25.75 3.44 14.73
N SER A 213 25.97 2.94 15.93
CA SER A 213 26.94 3.50 16.89
C SER A 213 27.77 2.38 17.49
N ASN A 214 29.10 2.49 17.41
CA ASN A 214 30.07 1.51 17.95
C ASN A 214 29.83 0.07 17.42
N GLY A 215 29.43 -0.08 16.14
CA GLY A 215 29.15 -1.38 15.54
C GLY A 215 27.79 -1.98 15.90
N VAL A 216 26.99 -1.27 16.70
CA VAL A 216 25.62 -1.67 17.05
C VAL A 216 24.62 -0.91 16.21
N LEU A 217 23.84 -1.61 15.42
CA LEU A 217 22.76 -1.03 14.63
C LEU A 217 21.46 -1.02 15.44
N GLN A 218 20.82 0.15 15.44
CA GLN A 218 19.46 0.34 15.94
C GLN A 218 18.52 0.63 14.76
N VAL A 219 17.33 0.03 14.78
CA VAL A 219 16.26 0.28 13.82
C VAL A 219 15.07 0.86 14.57
N THR A 220 14.55 1.98 14.09
CA THR A 220 13.38 2.65 14.68
C THR A 220 12.30 2.87 13.62
N LEU A 221 11.05 2.89 14.06
CA LEU A 221 9.85 3.15 13.28
C LEU A 221 9.12 4.33 13.93
N GLY A 222 9.19 5.53 13.31
CA GLY A 222 8.55 6.73 13.86
C GLY A 222 8.96 7.05 15.32
N GLY A 223 10.22 6.74 15.70
CA GLY A 223 10.72 6.91 17.05
C GLY A 223 10.54 5.71 17.98
N VAL A 224 9.77 4.69 17.58
CA VAL A 224 9.62 3.42 18.31
C VAL A 224 10.77 2.48 17.90
N THR A 225 11.44 1.88 18.86
CA THR A 225 12.59 1.00 18.59
C THR A 225 12.12 -0.40 18.23
N LEU A 226 12.41 -0.86 17.01
CA LEU A 226 12.17 -2.24 16.56
C LEU A 226 13.35 -3.15 16.87
N VAL A 227 14.58 -2.67 16.63
CA VAL A 227 15.78 -3.43 16.92
C VAL A 227 16.73 -2.54 17.73
N ASN A 228 17.19 -3.04 18.87
CA ASN A 228 18.21 -2.41 19.69
C ASN A 228 19.40 -3.37 19.85
N GLY A 229 20.38 -3.24 18.98
CA GLY A 229 21.51 -4.16 18.95
C GLY A 229 21.08 -5.60 18.66
N THR A 230 21.17 -6.46 19.65
CA THR A 230 20.83 -7.89 19.53
C THR A 230 19.42 -8.24 19.99
N THR A 231 18.61 -7.24 20.34
CA THR A 231 17.23 -7.43 20.80
C THR A 231 16.26 -6.88 19.79
N ALA A 232 15.29 -7.66 19.37
CA ALA A 232 14.15 -7.23 18.57
C ALA A 232 12.90 -7.11 19.46
N HIS A 233 12.08 -6.10 19.17
CA HIS A 233 10.79 -5.85 19.80
C HIS A 233 9.70 -6.16 18.80
N ALA A 234 8.66 -6.86 19.23
CA ALA A 234 7.58 -7.28 18.35
C ALA A 234 6.47 -6.22 18.26
N LEU A 235 5.91 -6.09 17.07
CA LEU A 235 4.66 -5.39 16.83
C LEU A 235 3.51 -6.39 16.81
N THR A 236 2.33 -5.98 17.27
CA THR A 236 1.11 -6.80 17.21
C THR A 236 -0.05 -5.97 16.68
N VAL A 237 -0.84 -6.57 15.80
CA VAL A 237 -2.05 -5.97 15.26
C VAL A 237 -3.22 -6.28 16.20
N GLN A 238 -4.07 -5.31 16.49
CA GLN A 238 -5.29 -5.44 17.28
C GLN A 238 -6.43 -4.66 16.64
N GLY A 239 -7.66 -5.19 16.76
CA GLY A 239 -8.84 -4.64 16.13
C GLY A 239 -9.06 -5.22 14.72
N ASP A 240 -10.24 -4.95 14.17
CA ASP A 240 -10.65 -5.39 12.83
C ASP A 240 -10.95 -4.20 11.89
N GLY A 241 -10.61 -2.99 12.32
CA GLY A 241 -10.83 -1.75 11.57
C GLY A 241 -12.23 -1.18 11.73
N SER A 242 -13.14 -1.88 12.41
CA SER A 242 -14.50 -1.38 12.66
C SER A 242 -14.52 -0.20 13.64
N THR A 243 -15.65 0.51 13.70
CA THR A 243 -15.85 1.60 14.66
C THR A 243 -15.78 1.11 16.12
N GLU A 244 -16.21 -0.14 16.38
CA GLU A 244 -16.19 -0.74 17.73
C GLU A 244 -14.79 -1.24 18.11
N HIS A 245 -14.02 -1.71 17.13
CA HIS A 245 -12.69 -2.28 17.30
C HIS A 245 -11.70 -1.64 16.29
N PRO A 246 -11.36 -0.36 16.47
CA PRO A 246 -10.44 0.33 15.55
C PRO A 246 -9.10 -0.40 15.45
N LEU A 247 -8.54 -0.41 14.23
CA LEU A 247 -7.28 -1.06 13.97
C LEU A 247 -6.15 -0.32 14.67
N SER A 248 -5.31 -1.06 15.41
CA SER A 248 -4.17 -0.51 16.11
C SER A 248 -2.97 -1.46 16.06
N ILE A 249 -1.77 -0.88 15.93
CA ILE A 249 -0.52 -1.61 16.01
C ILE A 249 0.16 -1.27 17.32
N LYS A 250 0.46 -2.30 18.13
CA LYS A 250 1.05 -2.13 19.46
C LYS A 250 2.48 -2.66 19.50
N TRP A 251 3.33 -1.89 20.14
CA TRP A 251 4.71 -2.24 20.45
C TRP A 251 4.76 -3.01 21.78
N ASP A 252 5.35 -4.22 21.76
CA ASP A 252 5.44 -5.12 22.91
C ASP A 252 4.08 -5.30 23.65
N ASN A 253 2.97 -5.32 22.92
CA ASN A 253 1.59 -5.44 23.43
C ASN A 253 1.14 -4.34 24.40
N SER A 254 1.86 -3.21 24.49
CA SER A 254 1.58 -2.21 25.54
C SER A 254 1.38 -0.79 24.99
N PHE A 255 2.18 -0.38 24.03
CA PHE A 255 2.17 0.99 23.51
C PHE A 255 1.59 1.03 22.08
N ASP A 256 0.56 1.86 21.87
CA ASP A 256 0.01 2.09 20.54
C ASP A 256 0.99 2.93 19.69
N CYS A 257 1.50 2.33 18.64
CA CYS A 257 2.43 2.96 17.71
C CYS A 257 1.86 3.11 16.29
N THR A 258 0.56 2.96 16.10
CA THR A 258 -0.11 3.08 14.80
C THR A 258 0.25 4.38 14.08
N SER A 259 0.24 5.51 14.79
CA SER A 259 0.61 6.81 14.25
C SER A 259 2.10 6.96 13.92
N SER A 260 2.95 6.04 14.40
CA SER A 260 4.38 6.01 14.07
C SER A 260 4.65 5.41 12.69
N ILE A 261 3.68 4.71 12.11
CA ILE A 261 3.77 4.16 10.76
C ILE A 261 3.27 5.23 9.78
N THR A 262 4.21 5.94 9.18
CA THR A 262 3.92 7.11 8.34
C THR A 262 4.02 6.86 6.84
N SER A 263 4.66 5.75 6.43
CA SER A 263 4.86 5.35 5.04
C SER A 263 5.08 3.84 4.92
N GLY A 264 5.25 3.32 3.71
CA GLY A 264 5.37 1.90 3.41
C GLY A 264 4.01 1.24 3.14
N SER A 265 4.06 -0.01 2.67
CA SER A 265 2.84 -0.75 2.31
C SER A 265 1.89 -0.94 3.50
N ILE A 266 2.42 -1.14 4.72
CA ILE A 266 1.60 -1.29 5.94
C ILE A 266 0.77 -0.02 6.19
N LYS A 267 1.32 1.18 5.95
CA LYS A 267 0.57 2.44 6.10
C LYS A 267 -0.61 2.51 5.14
N ALA A 268 -0.40 2.14 3.88
CA ALA A 268 -1.48 2.14 2.89
C ALA A 268 -2.59 1.14 3.25
N TYR A 269 -2.20 -0.07 3.64
CA TYR A 269 -3.17 -1.08 4.10
C TYR A 269 -3.90 -0.67 5.38
N LEU A 270 -3.23 -0.02 6.34
CA LEU A 270 -3.87 0.52 7.55
C LEU A 270 -4.98 1.54 7.23
N GLU A 271 -4.72 2.42 6.26
CA GLU A 271 -5.72 3.38 5.81
C GLU A 271 -6.89 2.71 5.09
N ASP A 272 -6.61 1.72 4.23
CA ASP A 272 -7.64 1.06 3.44
C ASP A 272 -8.47 0.06 4.25
N ALA A 273 -7.90 -0.55 5.29
CA ALA A 273 -8.62 -1.40 6.25
C ALA A 273 -9.49 -0.62 7.24
N ASP A 274 -9.29 0.69 7.37
CA ASP A 274 -10.05 1.53 8.30
C ASP A 274 -11.51 1.69 7.85
N GLN A 275 -12.45 1.19 8.65
CA GLN A 275 -13.88 1.26 8.42
C GLN A 275 -14.57 2.33 9.26
N THR A 276 -13.82 3.11 10.05
CA THR A 276 -14.40 4.11 10.97
C THR A 276 -15.12 5.25 10.25
N GLY A 277 -14.82 5.47 8.98
CA GLY A 277 -15.50 6.44 8.11
C GLY A 277 -16.84 5.95 7.54
N TYR A 278 -17.17 4.67 7.68
CA TYR A 278 -18.45 4.11 7.27
C TYR A 278 -19.42 4.09 8.46
N SER A 279 -20.53 4.80 8.33
CA SER A 279 -21.60 4.80 9.33
C SER A 279 -22.96 4.68 8.64
N VAL A 280 -23.85 3.93 9.24
CA VAL A 280 -25.25 3.86 8.81
C VAL A 280 -25.91 5.17 9.24
N ILE A 281 -26.33 6.00 8.27
CA ILE A 281 -26.99 7.28 8.55
C ILE A 281 -28.36 6.99 9.17
N ASP A 282 -28.62 7.61 10.30
CA ASP A 282 -29.97 7.77 10.82
C ASP A 282 -30.64 8.88 9.99
N THR A 283 -31.65 8.55 9.23
CA THR A 283 -32.53 9.32 8.34
C THR A 283 -32.54 10.86 8.50
N SER A 284 -31.41 11.52 8.53
CA SER A 284 -31.32 12.98 8.45
C SER A 284 -31.41 13.44 6.99
N THR A 285 -32.21 14.44 6.73
CA THR A 285 -32.54 14.94 5.38
C THR A 285 -31.39 15.72 4.68
N ASP A 286 -30.21 15.78 5.28
CA ASP A 286 -29.06 16.47 4.73
C ASP A 286 -28.00 15.48 4.23
N TYR A 287 -28.17 15.01 3.00
CA TYR A 287 -27.20 14.10 2.34
C TYR A 287 -25.97 14.87 1.89
N ASN A 288 -25.15 15.28 2.86
CA ASN A 288 -23.91 16.01 2.62
C ASN A 288 -22.73 15.03 2.65
N PHE A 289 -22.34 14.56 1.49
CA PHE A 289 -21.20 13.67 1.33
C PHE A 289 -19.89 14.46 1.48
N THR A 290 -19.02 13.99 2.36
CA THR A 290 -17.67 14.52 2.56
C THR A 290 -16.64 13.42 2.61
N THR A 291 -15.51 13.60 1.95
CA THR A 291 -14.38 12.67 1.95
C THR A 291 -13.52 12.86 3.21
N THR A 292 -14.09 12.58 4.39
CA THR A 292 -13.43 12.86 5.68
C THR A 292 -12.62 11.70 6.22
N ALA A 293 -12.92 10.47 5.81
CA ALA A 293 -12.16 9.30 6.24
C ALA A 293 -10.83 9.19 5.48
N ALA A 294 -9.80 8.66 6.14
CA ALA A 294 -8.51 8.35 5.51
C ALA A 294 -8.65 7.24 4.45
N SER A 295 -9.61 6.33 4.63
CA SER A 295 -9.92 5.24 3.71
C SER A 295 -10.78 5.71 2.55
N SER A 296 -10.26 5.62 1.32
CA SER A 296 -11.05 5.86 0.11
C SER A 296 -12.17 4.83 -0.05
N ILE A 297 -11.93 3.59 0.40
CA ILE A 297 -12.93 2.50 0.37
C ILE A 297 -14.10 2.84 1.27
N SER A 298 -13.85 3.26 2.51
CA SER A 298 -14.91 3.64 3.46
C SER A 298 -15.72 4.85 2.97
N ASN A 299 -15.06 5.85 2.37
CA ASN A 299 -15.74 7.00 1.78
C ASN A 299 -16.64 6.57 0.62
N LEU A 300 -16.16 5.70 -0.29
CA LEU A 300 -16.98 5.22 -1.41
C LEU A 300 -18.18 4.39 -0.92
N ARG A 301 -17.96 3.46 0.01
CA ARG A 301 -19.05 2.67 0.62
C ARG A 301 -20.08 3.58 1.29
N GLN A 302 -19.63 4.63 1.98
CA GLN A 302 -20.53 5.63 2.57
C GLN A 302 -21.36 6.36 1.50
N GLY A 303 -20.73 6.81 0.41
CA GLY A 303 -21.44 7.48 -0.69
C GLY A 303 -22.50 6.58 -1.35
N LEU A 304 -22.19 5.30 -1.57
CA LEU A 304 -23.15 4.34 -2.11
C LEU A 304 -24.28 4.02 -1.11
N ASN A 305 -23.97 3.95 0.19
CA ASN A 305 -24.96 3.78 1.22
C ASN A 305 -25.91 5.00 1.29
N ASP A 306 -25.38 6.20 1.23
CA ASP A 306 -26.15 7.44 1.22
C ASP A 306 -27.04 7.53 -0.01
N LEU A 307 -26.53 7.08 -1.17
CA LEU A 307 -27.30 7.02 -2.42
C LEU A 307 -28.56 6.18 -2.25
N ILE A 308 -28.43 4.93 -1.80
CA ILE A 308 -29.59 4.02 -1.74
C ILE A 308 -30.52 4.35 -0.56
N THR A 309 -29.99 4.78 0.58
CA THR A 309 -30.84 5.11 1.74
C THR A 309 -31.67 6.37 1.49
N SER A 310 -31.13 7.37 0.79
CA SER A 310 -31.88 8.56 0.39
C SER A 310 -32.97 8.25 -0.63
N ILE A 311 -32.64 7.45 -1.68
CA ILE A 311 -33.64 6.98 -2.64
C ILE A 311 -34.77 6.25 -1.92
N ALA A 312 -34.44 5.34 -1.02
CA ALA A 312 -35.44 4.57 -0.27
C ALA A 312 -36.30 5.46 0.62
N ALA A 313 -35.71 6.43 1.34
CA ALA A 313 -36.46 7.34 2.20
C ALA A 313 -37.46 8.21 1.42
N GLU A 314 -37.01 8.83 0.31
CA GLU A 314 -37.88 9.67 -0.52
C GLU A 314 -39.00 8.87 -1.21
N ILE A 315 -38.69 7.67 -1.72
CA ILE A 315 -39.69 6.80 -2.35
C ILE A 315 -40.69 6.30 -1.31
N ASN A 316 -40.25 5.84 -0.14
CA ASN A 316 -41.13 5.42 0.93
C ASN A 316 -42.08 6.56 1.38
N ALA A 317 -41.55 7.78 1.53
CA ALA A 317 -42.36 8.95 1.89
C ALA A 317 -43.49 9.21 0.86
N LEU A 318 -43.18 9.11 -0.43
CA LEU A 318 -44.15 9.28 -1.50
C LEU A 318 -45.14 8.11 -1.57
N HIS A 319 -44.66 6.86 -1.53
CA HIS A 319 -45.47 5.67 -1.66
C HIS A 319 -46.47 5.52 -0.48
N THR A 320 -46.05 5.80 0.74
CA THR A 320 -46.92 5.78 1.93
C THR A 320 -47.92 6.94 2.00
N SER A 321 -47.68 8.03 1.23
CA SER A 321 -48.61 9.14 1.16
C SER A 321 -49.83 8.87 0.24
N GLY A 322 -49.75 7.85 -0.61
CA GLY A 322 -50.80 7.51 -1.55
C GLY A 322 -51.68 6.34 -1.10
N THR A 323 -52.54 5.90 -2.01
CA THR A 323 -53.53 4.83 -1.82
C THR A 323 -53.36 3.79 -2.92
N ASP A 324 -53.38 2.49 -2.56
CA ASP A 324 -53.25 1.39 -3.50
C ASP A 324 -54.58 1.11 -4.24
N LEU A 325 -54.57 0.11 -5.13
CA LEU A 325 -55.78 -0.24 -5.94
C LEU A 325 -56.86 -0.92 -5.10
N ASN A 326 -56.52 -1.44 -3.89
CA ASN A 326 -57.47 -2.03 -2.95
C ASN A 326 -58.16 -0.97 -2.09
N GLY A 327 -57.70 0.27 -2.12
CA GLY A 327 -58.18 1.37 -1.33
C GLY A 327 -57.50 1.49 0.05
N ASP A 328 -56.41 0.74 0.25
CA ASP A 328 -55.61 0.79 1.48
C ASP A 328 -54.48 1.83 1.37
N GLN A 329 -54.00 2.33 2.47
CA GLN A 329 -52.86 3.24 2.51
C GLN A 329 -51.60 2.51 2.00
N GLY A 330 -50.75 3.20 1.22
CA GLY A 330 -49.52 2.67 0.71
C GLY A 330 -48.56 2.19 1.83
N LEU A 331 -47.86 1.12 1.52
CA LEU A 331 -46.80 0.55 2.35
C LEU A 331 -45.45 1.19 2.04
N ASP A 332 -44.44 0.97 2.86
CA ASP A 332 -43.06 1.27 2.46
C ASP A 332 -42.69 0.44 1.25
N PHE A 333 -42.11 1.07 0.21
CA PHE A 333 -41.66 0.39 -1.00
C PHE A 333 -40.36 -0.40 -0.72
N PHE A 334 -39.42 0.22 0.00
CA PHE A 334 -38.23 -0.43 0.49
C PHE A 334 -38.32 -0.70 2.00
N THR A 335 -37.97 -1.90 2.41
CA THR A 335 -37.98 -2.32 3.82
C THR A 335 -36.65 -2.88 4.23
N VAL A 336 -36.41 -2.97 5.54
CA VAL A 336 -35.24 -3.61 6.09
C VAL A 336 -35.37 -5.13 6.08
N ILE A 337 -34.26 -5.84 5.85
CA ILE A 337 -34.20 -7.30 5.97
C ILE A 337 -34.23 -7.71 7.45
N ASP A 338 -33.38 -7.06 8.26
CA ASP A 338 -33.28 -7.23 9.70
C ASP A 338 -33.83 -5.99 10.40
N THR A 339 -34.98 -6.13 11.05
CA THR A 339 -35.68 -5.05 11.74
C THR A 339 -34.98 -4.53 13.00
N SER A 340 -33.92 -5.22 13.45
CA SER A 340 -33.08 -4.75 14.57
C SER A 340 -31.99 -3.78 14.14
N LYS A 341 -31.79 -3.61 12.81
CA LYS A 341 -30.77 -2.76 12.23
C LYS A 341 -31.41 -1.65 11.40
N SER A 342 -30.72 -0.52 11.30
CA SER A 342 -31.13 0.58 10.44
C SER A 342 -31.05 0.22 8.94
N LEU A 343 -31.78 0.96 8.12
CA LEU A 343 -31.70 0.85 6.66
C LEU A 343 -30.27 1.14 6.19
N SER A 344 -29.74 0.27 5.34
CA SER A 344 -28.42 0.41 4.76
C SER A 344 -28.31 -0.43 3.50
N ILE A 345 -27.26 -0.23 2.71
CA ILE A 345 -26.99 -0.99 1.49
C ILE A 345 -26.98 -2.52 1.72
N THR A 346 -26.59 -2.97 2.91
CA THR A 346 -26.57 -4.39 3.29
C THR A 346 -27.85 -4.85 3.98
N ASN A 347 -28.75 -3.94 4.33
CA ASN A 347 -29.98 -4.22 5.07
C ASN A 347 -31.21 -3.56 4.43
N ILE A 348 -31.40 -3.78 3.16
CA ILE A 348 -32.51 -3.24 2.36
C ILE A 348 -33.04 -4.29 1.40
N GLN A 349 -34.36 -4.30 1.21
CA GLN A 349 -35.03 -5.11 0.20
C GLN A 349 -36.28 -4.37 -0.31
N VAL A 350 -36.76 -4.76 -1.48
CA VAL A 350 -38.11 -4.40 -1.91
C VAL A 350 -39.09 -5.06 -0.96
N ASN A 351 -40.13 -4.34 -0.57
CA ASN A 351 -41.13 -4.90 0.37
C ASN A 351 -41.81 -6.14 -0.23
N PRO A 352 -41.69 -7.32 0.40
CA PRO A 352 -42.28 -8.56 -0.13
C PRO A 352 -43.79 -8.52 -0.33
N GLU A 353 -44.50 -7.61 0.33
CA GLU A 353 -45.92 -7.43 0.12
C GLU A 353 -46.27 -6.84 -1.24
N LEU A 354 -45.29 -6.20 -1.91
CA LEU A 354 -45.43 -5.63 -3.25
C LEU A 354 -45.29 -6.68 -4.38
N ASP A 355 -45.08 -7.96 -4.04
CA ASP A 355 -45.26 -9.08 -4.98
C ASP A 355 -46.69 -9.12 -5.50
N ASP A 356 -47.65 -8.56 -4.75
CA ASP A 356 -48.97 -8.25 -5.24
C ASP A 356 -48.94 -6.87 -5.96
N PRO A 357 -49.06 -6.81 -7.31
CA PRO A 357 -48.95 -5.55 -8.03
C PRO A 357 -50.07 -4.54 -7.68
N ASP A 358 -51.18 -4.97 -7.11
CA ASP A 358 -52.30 -4.09 -6.74
C ASP A 358 -51.92 -3.24 -5.48
N LYS A 359 -50.96 -3.67 -4.71
CA LYS A 359 -50.44 -2.93 -3.53
C LYS A 359 -49.42 -1.83 -3.90
N LEU A 360 -48.86 -1.84 -5.12
CA LEU A 360 -47.96 -0.79 -5.59
C LEU A 360 -48.74 0.51 -5.81
N VAL A 361 -48.36 1.57 -5.11
CA VAL A 361 -49.05 2.86 -5.14
C VAL A 361 -48.60 3.70 -6.34
N THR A 362 -49.57 4.10 -7.17
CA THR A 362 -49.38 5.03 -8.30
C THR A 362 -50.15 6.33 -8.12
N SER A 363 -51.10 6.35 -7.18
CA SER A 363 -52.17 7.32 -7.03
C SER A 363 -52.21 7.90 -5.63
N ALA A 364 -52.47 9.18 -5.51
CA ALA A 364 -52.80 9.81 -4.24
C ALA A 364 -54.21 9.49 -3.75
N SER A 365 -55.12 9.09 -4.68
CA SER A 365 -56.55 8.89 -4.42
C SER A 365 -57.03 7.46 -4.51
N GLY A 366 -56.21 6.49 -4.88
CA GLY A 366 -56.59 5.11 -5.17
C GLY A 366 -57.28 4.89 -6.50
N SER A 367 -57.38 5.91 -7.36
CA SER A 367 -57.97 5.79 -8.67
C SER A 367 -57.02 5.13 -9.67
N SER A 368 -57.46 4.10 -10.40
CA SER A 368 -56.60 3.28 -11.29
C SER A 368 -55.96 4.08 -12.45
N GLY A 369 -56.48 5.25 -12.80
CA GLY A 369 -55.92 6.12 -13.84
C GLY A 369 -55.12 7.33 -13.29
N ASP A 370 -54.98 7.45 -11.96
CA ASP A 370 -54.20 8.51 -11.36
C ASP A 370 -52.74 8.09 -11.21
N ASN A 371 -51.84 8.88 -11.79
CA ASN A 371 -50.40 8.62 -11.79
C ASN A 371 -49.59 9.56 -10.92
N SER A 372 -50.26 10.33 -10.06
CA SER A 372 -49.62 11.43 -9.32
C SER A 372 -48.42 10.99 -8.48
N ILE A 373 -48.49 9.83 -7.83
CA ILE A 373 -47.37 9.30 -7.02
C ILE A 373 -46.29 8.71 -7.94
N ALA A 374 -46.67 7.93 -8.98
CA ALA A 374 -45.70 7.35 -9.93
C ALA A 374 -44.87 8.46 -10.60
N GLN A 375 -45.53 9.54 -11.04
CA GLN A 375 -44.83 10.69 -11.63
C GLN A 375 -43.93 11.38 -10.62
N ALA A 376 -44.38 11.60 -9.38
CA ALA A 376 -43.59 12.20 -8.35
C ALA A 376 -42.33 11.38 -8.01
N ILE A 377 -42.41 10.05 -8.04
CA ILE A 377 -41.24 9.16 -7.84
C ILE A 377 -40.30 9.24 -9.05
N SER A 378 -40.82 9.21 -10.27
CA SER A 378 -40.01 9.41 -11.49
C SER A 378 -39.26 10.73 -11.47
N ASP A 379 -39.89 11.82 -11.01
CA ASP A 379 -39.31 13.16 -10.92
C ASP A 379 -38.17 13.25 -9.88
N LEU A 380 -38.04 12.28 -8.94
CA LEU A 380 -36.91 12.22 -8.01
C LEU A 380 -35.57 12.07 -8.73
N SER A 381 -35.54 11.44 -9.90
CA SER A 381 -34.31 11.29 -10.70
C SER A 381 -33.60 12.63 -10.99
N THR A 382 -34.34 13.70 -11.11
CA THR A 382 -33.85 15.06 -11.39
C THR A 382 -33.84 15.98 -10.18
N LYS A 383 -34.34 15.50 -9.02
CA LYS A 383 -34.38 16.27 -7.78
C LYS A 383 -32.98 16.37 -7.17
N GLN A 384 -32.54 17.59 -6.85
CA GLN A 384 -31.27 17.83 -6.19
C GLN A 384 -31.36 17.44 -4.70
N LEU A 385 -30.92 16.21 -4.39
CA LEU A 385 -30.99 15.62 -3.05
C LEU A 385 -29.66 15.66 -2.33
N TYR A 386 -28.53 15.72 -3.06
CA TYR A 386 -27.20 15.53 -2.51
C TYR A 386 -26.40 16.82 -2.54
N GLN A 387 -25.49 16.93 -1.57
CA GLN A 387 -24.42 17.93 -1.54
C GLN A 387 -23.08 17.21 -1.65
N PHE A 388 -22.25 17.60 -2.62
CA PHE A 388 -20.90 17.12 -2.80
C PHE A 388 -19.98 18.30 -3.09
N ASP A 389 -18.99 18.55 -2.24
CA ASP A 389 -18.07 19.69 -2.35
C ASP A 389 -18.79 21.07 -2.53
N GLY A 390 -19.96 21.23 -1.88
CA GLY A 390 -20.75 22.44 -1.96
C GLY A 390 -21.60 22.58 -3.22
N LEU A 391 -21.65 21.54 -4.06
CA LEU A 391 -22.53 21.45 -5.23
C LEU A 391 -23.79 20.66 -4.88
N SER A 392 -24.96 21.16 -5.26
CA SER A 392 -26.22 20.39 -5.17
C SER A 392 -26.34 19.51 -6.40
N LEU A 393 -26.53 18.22 -6.20
CA LEU A 393 -26.56 17.20 -7.27
C LEU A 393 -27.84 16.36 -7.18
N ASP A 394 -28.34 15.93 -8.34
CA ASP A 394 -29.30 14.86 -8.45
C ASP A 394 -28.65 13.48 -8.31
N ILE A 395 -29.44 12.43 -8.34
CA ILE A 395 -29.01 11.04 -8.09
C ILE A 395 -27.93 10.62 -9.09
N THR A 396 -28.13 10.81 -10.39
CA THR A 396 -27.20 10.40 -11.45
C THR A 396 -25.89 11.21 -11.39
N ASN A 397 -26.00 12.52 -11.20
CA ASN A 397 -24.83 13.39 -11.07
C ASN A 397 -24.05 13.14 -9.77
N PHE A 398 -24.71 12.72 -8.68
CA PHE A 398 -24.03 12.32 -7.46
C PHE A 398 -23.20 11.05 -7.66
N TYR A 399 -23.78 10.02 -8.30
CA TYR A 399 -23.01 8.81 -8.63
C TYR A 399 -21.84 9.11 -9.58
N ALA A 400 -22.07 9.92 -10.62
CA ALA A 400 -21.01 10.36 -11.52
C ALA A 400 -19.90 11.17 -10.79
N ALA A 401 -20.25 11.93 -9.77
CA ALA A 401 -19.27 12.63 -8.93
C ALA A 401 -18.44 11.66 -8.07
N LEU A 402 -19.05 10.61 -7.51
CA LEU A 402 -18.34 9.55 -6.78
C LEU A 402 -17.34 8.81 -7.68
N THR A 403 -17.76 8.41 -8.88
CA THR A 403 -16.87 7.71 -9.84
C THR A 403 -15.74 8.62 -10.31
N SER A 404 -16.02 9.89 -10.60
CA SER A 404 -15.02 10.88 -10.99
C SER A 404 -14.02 11.16 -9.86
N TRP A 405 -14.49 11.20 -8.61
CA TRP A 405 -13.61 11.36 -7.46
C TRP A 405 -12.64 10.19 -7.32
N ILE A 406 -13.12 8.94 -7.42
CA ILE A 406 -12.26 7.74 -7.39
C ILE A 406 -11.29 7.75 -8.58
N GLY A 407 -11.76 8.09 -9.79
CA GLY A 407 -10.90 8.22 -10.97
C GLY A 407 -9.75 9.20 -10.74
N THR A 408 -10.07 10.41 -10.25
CA THR A 408 -9.07 11.43 -9.94
C THR A 408 -8.10 11.00 -8.84
N ALA A 409 -8.59 10.32 -7.79
CA ALA A 409 -7.75 9.79 -6.73
C ALA A 409 -6.79 8.70 -7.26
N GLY A 410 -7.27 7.82 -8.13
CA GLY A 410 -6.48 6.77 -8.79
C GLY A 410 -5.39 7.34 -9.69
N ASP A 411 -5.74 8.29 -10.56
CA ASP A 411 -4.77 8.98 -11.43
C ASP A 411 -3.67 9.69 -10.62
N ASN A 412 -4.05 10.34 -9.53
CA ASN A 412 -3.11 11.00 -8.63
C ASN A 412 -2.19 9.98 -7.94
N ALA A 413 -2.73 8.88 -7.42
CA ALA A 413 -1.94 7.83 -6.78
C ALA A 413 -0.97 7.17 -7.78
N ALA A 414 -1.41 6.87 -9.00
CA ALA A 414 -0.57 6.32 -10.07
C ALA A 414 0.57 7.28 -10.47
N SER A 415 0.28 8.58 -10.56
CA SER A 415 1.28 9.62 -10.84
C SER A 415 2.30 9.73 -9.70
N CYS A 416 1.85 9.72 -8.44
CA CYS A 416 2.72 9.71 -7.27
C CYS A 416 3.61 8.45 -7.24
N TYR A 417 3.03 7.27 -7.48
CA TYR A 417 3.79 6.02 -7.56
C TYR A 417 4.86 6.07 -8.66
N SER A 418 4.49 6.49 -9.88
CA SER A 418 5.44 6.61 -10.99
C SER A 418 6.61 7.54 -10.64
N THR A 419 6.33 8.67 -10.00
CA THR A 419 7.33 9.64 -9.56
C THR A 419 8.26 9.03 -8.50
N GLN A 420 7.70 8.38 -7.49
CA GLN A 420 8.48 7.77 -6.42
C GLN A 420 9.32 6.58 -6.92
N ALA A 421 8.77 5.74 -7.79
CA ALA A 421 9.51 4.63 -8.42
C ALA A 421 10.70 5.14 -9.26
N ALA A 422 10.54 6.25 -9.96
CA ALA A 422 11.64 6.89 -10.69
C ALA A 422 12.73 7.41 -9.74
N LEU A 423 12.35 8.02 -8.60
CA LEU A 423 13.29 8.46 -7.57
C LEU A 423 14.03 7.29 -6.92
N VAL A 424 13.35 6.20 -6.60
CA VAL A 424 13.97 4.95 -6.11
C VAL A 424 15.03 4.47 -7.10
N THR A 425 14.67 4.38 -8.39
CA THR A 425 15.59 3.95 -9.46
C THR A 425 16.79 4.88 -9.59
N GLN A 426 16.59 6.19 -9.50
CA GLN A 426 17.66 7.18 -9.55
C GLN A 426 18.62 7.03 -8.36
N VAL A 427 18.12 6.93 -7.15
CA VAL A 427 18.95 6.77 -5.94
C VAL A 427 19.66 5.42 -5.96
N ASP A 428 19.01 4.34 -6.39
CA ASP A 428 19.63 3.03 -6.51
C ASP A 428 20.78 3.03 -7.55
N THR A 429 20.58 3.71 -8.66
CA THR A 429 21.67 3.91 -9.65
C THR A 429 22.87 4.64 -9.03
N GLN A 430 22.63 5.66 -8.21
CA GLN A 430 23.72 6.35 -7.48
C GLN A 430 24.38 5.45 -6.44
N ARG A 431 23.62 4.62 -5.73
CA ARG A 431 24.15 3.60 -4.81
C ARG A 431 25.03 2.61 -5.54
N GLN A 432 24.56 2.08 -6.66
CA GLN A 432 25.29 1.11 -7.48
C GLN A 432 26.57 1.70 -8.07
N ALA A 433 26.60 2.98 -8.40
CA ALA A 433 27.82 3.66 -8.87
C ALA A 433 28.96 3.66 -7.80
N ILE A 434 28.60 3.62 -6.52
CA ILE A 434 29.57 3.56 -5.39
C ILE A 434 29.82 2.11 -4.96
N SER A 435 28.77 1.35 -4.71
CA SER A 435 28.81 0.03 -4.09
C SER A 435 28.83 -1.13 -5.08
N GLY A 436 28.45 -0.87 -6.33
CA GLY A 436 28.34 -1.89 -7.36
C GLY A 436 29.68 -2.54 -7.74
N ILE A 437 29.60 -3.81 -8.07
CA ILE A 437 30.75 -4.60 -8.49
C ILE A 437 30.75 -4.63 -10.03
N SER A 438 31.78 -4.01 -10.66
CA SER A 438 31.99 -4.07 -12.10
C SER A 438 32.95 -5.22 -12.46
N THR A 439 32.48 -6.19 -13.22
CA THR A 439 33.29 -7.32 -13.68
C THR A 439 34.56 -6.87 -14.39
N ASP A 440 34.47 -5.85 -15.24
CA ASP A 440 35.59 -5.35 -16.04
C ASP A 440 36.66 -4.68 -15.17
N GLU A 441 36.21 -3.86 -14.19
CA GLU A 441 37.12 -3.25 -13.22
C GLU A 441 37.80 -4.30 -12.34
N GLU A 442 37.04 -5.26 -11.80
CA GLU A 442 37.59 -6.28 -10.93
C GLU A 442 38.54 -7.23 -11.67
N MET A 443 38.25 -7.58 -12.94
CA MET A 443 39.18 -8.35 -13.78
C MET A 443 40.49 -7.59 -14.05
N SER A 444 40.41 -6.28 -14.33
CA SER A 444 41.58 -5.43 -14.51
C SER A 444 42.42 -5.33 -13.23
N ASN A 445 41.75 -5.15 -12.08
CA ASN A 445 42.36 -5.13 -10.75
C ASN A 445 43.03 -6.47 -10.41
N LEU A 446 42.38 -7.59 -10.74
CA LEU A 446 42.90 -8.94 -10.51
C LEU A 446 44.22 -9.13 -11.26
N ILE A 447 44.28 -8.77 -12.55
CA ILE A 447 45.53 -8.85 -13.35
C ILE A 447 46.61 -7.94 -12.78
N MET A 448 46.27 -6.70 -12.39
CA MET A 448 47.19 -5.75 -11.80
C MET A 448 47.79 -6.28 -10.50
N TYR A 449 46.95 -6.80 -9.57
CA TYR A 449 47.42 -7.33 -8.30
C TYR A 449 48.19 -8.66 -8.45
N GLN A 450 47.84 -9.50 -9.43
CA GLN A 450 48.65 -10.69 -9.76
C GLN A 450 50.04 -10.31 -10.21
N ASN A 451 50.16 -9.32 -11.10
CA ASN A 451 51.47 -8.84 -11.54
C ASN A 451 52.27 -8.20 -10.41
N ALA A 452 51.63 -7.41 -9.54
CA ALA A 452 52.28 -6.81 -8.38
C ALA A 452 52.76 -7.86 -7.38
N TYR A 453 51.95 -8.92 -7.15
CA TYR A 453 52.31 -10.04 -6.30
C TYR A 453 53.51 -10.80 -6.86
N ALA A 454 53.51 -11.13 -8.19
CA ALA A 454 54.61 -11.81 -8.86
C ALA A 454 55.90 -11.00 -8.87
N ALA A 455 55.81 -9.69 -9.07
CA ALA A 455 56.99 -8.77 -8.96
C ALA A 455 57.56 -8.74 -7.56
N SER A 456 56.67 -8.64 -6.54
CA SER A 456 57.11 -8.65 -5.11
C SER A 456 57.78 -9.98 -4.72
N ALA A 457 57.26 -11.10 -5.21
CA ALA A 457 57.81 -12.43 -4.99
C ALA A 457 59.24 -12.56 -5.59
N ARG A 458 59.42 -12.04 -6.83
CA ARG A 458 60.76 -12.01 -7.49
C ARG A 458 61.78 -11.18 -6.70
N VAL A 459 61.38 -10.01 -6.19
CA VAL A 459 62.25 -9.17 -5.35
C VAL A 459 62.64 -9.94 -4.09
N LEU A 460 61.72 -10.59 -3.42
CA LEU A 460 62.00 -11.40 -2.23
C LEU A 460 62.97 -12.54 -2.52
N SER A 461 62.75 -13.28 -3.61
CA SER A 461 63.68 -14.34 -4.05
C SER A 461 65.06 -13.83 -4.38
N THR A 462 65.17 -12.60 -4.95
CA THR A 462 66.47 -11.99 -5.23
C THR A 462 67.18 -11.60 -3.91
N ILE A 463 66.46 -11.06 -2.95
CA ILE A 463 67.01 -10.73 -1.63
C ILE A 463 67.45 -12.01 -0.89
N ASP A 464 66.64 -13.08 -0.92
CA ASP A 464 67.04 -14.36 -0.30
C ASP A 464 68.30 -14.95 -0.95
N GLY A 465 68.43 -14.83 -2.29
CA GLY A 465 69.63 -15.27 -3.01
C GLY A 465 70.86 -14.42 -2.63
N LEU A 466 70.70 -13.10 -2.45
CA LEU A 466 71.79 -12.23 -1.98
C LEU A 466 72.21 -12.55 -0.55
N ILE A 467 71.27 -12.83 0.37
CA ILE A 467 71.54 -13.19 1.73
C ILE A 467 72.23 -14.58 1.79
N ALA A 468 71.77 -15.56 0.97
CA ALA A 468 72.40 -16.87 0.89
C ALA A 468 73.86 -16.74 0.40
N GLY A 469 74.09 -15.99 -0.68
CA GLY A 469 75.47 -15.70 -1.17
C GLY A 469 76.36 -15.02 -0.12
N LEU A 470 75.80 -14.05 0.61
CA LEU A 470 76.55 -13.36 1.68
C LEU A 470 76.90 -14.30 2.83
N ILE A 471 76.05 -15.25 3.18
CA ILE A 471 76.31 -16.28 4.19
C ILE A 471 77.36 -17.26 3.72
N GLU A 472 77.35 -17.64 2.42
CA GLU A 472 78.35 -18.51 1.81
C GLU A 472 79.74 -17.84 1.71
N ASP A 473 79.78 -16.54 1.45
CA ASP A 473 81.05 -15.78 1.41
C ASP A 473 81.66 -15.44 2.79
N LEU A 474 80.88 -15.52 3.88
CA LEU A 474 81.30 -15.24 5.25
C LEU A 474 81.55 -16.49 6.09
N GLY A 475 81.21 -17.65 5.66
CA GLY A 475 81.40 -18.94 6.34
C GLY A 475 82.56 -19.73 5.76
#